data_d3891a001eadbdb95c18b7b1d4d53cb3
#
_entry.id   d3891a001eadbdb95c18b7b1d4d53cb3
#
_cell.length_a   1.000
_cell.length_b   1.000
_cell.length_c   1.000
_cell.angle_alpha   90.00
_cell.angle_beta   90.00
_cell.angle_gamma   90.00
#
_symmetry.space_group_name_H-M   'P 1'
#
loop_
_entity.id
_entity.type
_entity.pdbx_description
1 polymer ?
#
loop_
_entity_poly.entity_id
_entity_poly.type
_entity_poly.pdbx_seq_one_letter_code
_entity_poly.pdbx_strand_id
1 'polypeptide(L)'
;MKIFITGGTGYLGHSLSMKLAEQGNIIHLLLRNPQSVFAPRHPNILVFKGDIHDRSLIERAIAGCNQVYHTAADVKFWVKHPDEMFSTNVDGTSNVLEAARDEGVSRLVFTSTCGVIGPCIQEPMTENDPRIAGFSIDYELSKKMAEDLVMLYAQKGLHALVVSPPKIYGPGKVSQKHNANAVINGFLKSRIAFIPAPGSYRTCFAFIDDVVNGHLLAMEKGRAGEKYILGGVNISYQEFFDLIRKISGNGGYIIQLPKNCVKGWAVLQMLNYSVTGKAPLFSGKAVDRFFSNYCFSSEKAIMELGYQVTPVEEALRQTIHYLNQPLYA
;
A
#
# COMPACT_ATOMS: atom_id res chain seq x y z
N MET A 1 16.38 -4.22 -19.08
CA MET A 1 17.05 -3.22 -18.21
C MET A 1 17.36 -3.85 -16.86
N LYS A 2 18.24 -3.23 -16.04
CA LYS A 2 18.44 -3.59 -14.64
C LYS A 2 17.61 -2.64 -13.75
N ILE A 3 16.86 -3.20 -12.83
CA ILE A 3 15.90 -2.46 -11.98
C ILE A 3 16.11 -2.87 -10.54
N PHE A 4 16.34 -1.92 -9.64
CA PHE A 4 16.40 -2.18 -8.21
C PHE A 4 15.01 -2.03 -7.57
N ILE A 5 14.62 -3.01 -6.75
CA ILE A 5 13.33 -3.01 -6.06
C ILE A 5 13.53 -3.30 -4.58
N THR A 6 12.89 -2.54 -3.72
CA THR A 6 12.75 -2.84 -2.28
C THR A 6 11.32 -3.27 -1.97
N GLY A 7 11.13 -4.03 -0.90
CA GLY A 7 9.78 -4.42 -0.46
C GLY A 7 9.16 -5.61 -1.21
N GLY A 8 9.97 -6.42 -1.90
CA GLY A 8 9.49 -7.53 -2.74
C GLY A 8 8.76 -8.67 -2.04
N THR A 9 8.78 -8.76 -0.71
CA THR A 9 7.93 -9.68 0.05
C THR A 9 6.56 -9.10 0.39
N GLY A 10 6.35 -7.80 0.14
CA GLY A 10 5.06 -7.14 0.27
C GLY A 10 4.14 -7.45 -0.92
N TYR A 11 2.84 -7.25 -0.75
CA TYR A 11 1.83 -7.54 -1.76
C TYR A 11 2.10 -6.85 -3.10
N LEU A 12 2.27 -5.52 -3.07
CA LEU A 12 2.57 -4.73 -4.26
C LEU A 12 3.96 -5.03 -4.82
N GLY A 13 4.98 -5.02 -3.96
CA GLY A 13 6.36 -5.23 -4.39
C GLY A 13 6.59 -6.61 -5.00
N HIS A 14 5.89 -7.65 -4.49
CA HIS A 14 5.91 -8.99 -5.10
C HIS A 14 5.33 -8.96 -6.53
N SER A 15 4.10 -8.41 -6.68
CA SER A 15 3.41 -8.36 -7.97
C SER A 15 4.20 -7.54 -9.00
N LEU A 16 4.75 -6.40 -8.58
CA LEU A 16 5.59 -5.55 -9.42
C LEU A 16 6.89 -6.24 -9.84
N SER A 17 7.58 -6.92 -8.90
CA SER A 17 8.83 -7.65 -9.20
C SER A 17 8.61 -8.78 -10.19
N MET A 18 7.53 -9.56 -10.01
CA MET A 18 7.18 -10.64 -10.94
C MET A 18 6.87 -10.11 -12.32
N LYS A 19 6.00 -9.10 -12.41
CA LYS A 19 5.60 -8.50 -13.70
C LYS A 19 6.79 -7.94 -14.49
N LEU A 20 7.69 -7.22 -13.82
CA LEU A 20 8.90 -6.68 -14.45
C LEU A 20 9.87 -7.78 -14.89
N ALA A 21 10.04 -8.84 -14.10
CA ALA A 21 10.89 -9.98 -14.44
C ALA A 21 10.34 -10.77 -15.63
N GLU A 22 9.02 -10.98 -15.70
CA GLU A 22 8.31 -11.61 -16.82
C GLU A 22 8.44 -10.80 -18.12
N GLN A 23 8.57 -9.48 -18.03
CA GLN A 23 8.88 -8.58 -19.15
C GLN A 23 10.36 -8.63 -19.61
N GLY A 24 11.18 -9.53 -19.03
CA GLY A 24 12.59 -9.71 -19.40
C GLY A 24 13.56 -8.74 -18.72
N ASN A 25 13.13 -7.96 -17.73
CA ASN A 25 14.05 -7.10 -16.97
C ASN A 25 14.81 -7.93 -15.92
N ILE A 26 16.05 -7.55 -15.64
CA ILE A 26 16.84 -8.09 -14.53
C ILE A 26 16.52 -7.29 -13.28
N ILE A 27 15.99 -7.98 -12.28
CA ILE A 27 15.55 -7.35 -11.03
C ILE A 27 16.58 -7.59 -9.94
N HIS A 28 17.15 -6.54 -9.41
CA HIS A 28 17.93 -6.55 -8.18
C HIS A 28 16.96 -6.33 -7.00
N LEU A 29 16.71 -7.37 -6.21
CA LEU A 29 15.68 -7.36 -5.19
C LEU A 29 16.27 -7.39 -3.79
N LEU A 30 16.09 -6.33 -3.01
CA LEU A 30 16.51 -6.29 -1.60
C LEU A 30 15.50 -7.01 -0.71
N LEU A 31 15.93 -8.06 -0.03
CA LEU A 31 15.09 -8.86 0.87
C LEU A 31 15.80 -9.12 2.21
N ARG A 32 15.13 -8.88 3.34
CA ARG A 32 15.61 -9.28 4.68
C ARG A 32 15.64 -10.80 4.83
N ASN A 33 14.61 -11.48 4.36
CA ASN A 33 14.49 -12.93 4.40
C ASN A 33 14.18 -13.51 3.02
N PRO A 34 15.21 -13.96 2.27
CA PRO A 34 15.03 -14.60 0.96
C PRO A 34 14.27 -15.94 1.01
N GLN A 35 14.23 -16.59 2.19
CA GLN A 35 13.53 -17.86 2.38
C GLN A 35 12.02 -17.68 2.65
N SER A 36 11.55 -16.43 2.71
CA SER A 36 10.13 -16.15 2.91
C SER A 36 9.30 -16.79 1.79
N VAL A 37 8.17 -17.40 2.16
CA VAL A 37 7.19 -17.94 1.20
C VAL A 37 6.59 -16.84 0.31
N PHE A 38 6.73 -15.57 0.71
CA PHE A 38 6.31 -14.39 -0.04
C PHE A 38 7.42 -13.82 -0.93
N ALA A 39 8.64 -14.37 -0.90
CA ALA A 39 9.70 -13.93 -1.79
C ALA A 39 9.37 -14.31 -3.24
N PRO A 40 9.41 -13.36 -4.19
CA PRO A 40 9.20 -13.68 -5.60
C PRO A 40 10.37 -14.53 -6.11
N ARG A 41 10.09 -15.51 -6.96
CA ARG A 41 11.07 -16.40 -7.55
C ARG A 41 10.93 -16.40 -9.06
N HIS A 42 11.95 -15.93 -9.74
CA HIS A 42 12.03 -15.90 -11.21
C HIS A 42 13.50 -15.91 -11.64
N PRO A 43 13.88 -16.52 -12.79
CA PRO A 43 15.27 -16.54 -13.27
C PRO A 43 15.91 -15.15 -13.39
N ASN A 44 15.11 -14.14 -13.71
CA ASN A 44 15.57 -12.74 -13.84
C ASN A 44 15.60 -11.96 -12.53
N ILE A 45 15.36 -12.60 -11.37
CA ILE A 45 15.41 -11.94 -10.07
C ILE A 45 16.69 -12.34 -9.34
N LEU A 46 17.56 -11.37 -9.13
CA LEU A 46 18.77 -11.48 -8.31
C LEU A 46 18.50 -10.90 -6.91
N VAL A 47 18.57 -11.75 -5.89
CA VAL A 47 18.26 -11.36 -4.52
C VAL A 47 19.51 -10.88 -3.80
N PHE A 48 19.43 -9.66 -3.23
CA PHE A 48 20.38 -9.10 -2.28
C PHE A 48 19.81 -9.26 -0.87
N LYS A 49 20.44 -10.11 -0.06
CA LYS A 49 20.01 -10.37 1.31
C LYS A 49 20.53 -9.29 2.26
N GLY A 50 19.62 -8.56 2.89
CA GLY A 50 19.95 -7.56 3.90
C GLY A 50 18.82 -6.61 4.22
N ASP A 51 19.13 -5.60 5.00
CA ASP A 51 18.18 -4.61 5.51
C ASP A 51 18.33 -3.27 4.78
N ILE A 52 17.25 -2.48 4.76
CA ILE A 52 17.23 -1.14 4.15
C ILE A 52 18.09 -0.12 4.92
N HIS A 53 18.51 -0.46 6.14
CA HIS A 53 19.44 0.34 6.94
C HIS A 53 20.91 0.13 6.54
N ASP A 54 21.24 -0.94 5.83
CA ASP A 54 22.60 -1.21 5.33
C ASP A 54 22.84 -0.48 4.01
N ARG A 55 23.31 0.77 4.13
CA ARG A 55 23.59 1.63 2.99
C ARG A 55 24.57 0.98 2.02
N SER A 56 25.64 0.39 2.52
CA SER A 56 26.68 -0.23 1.68
C SER A 56 26.13 -1.40 0.84
N LEU A 57 25.18 -2.14 1.38
CA LEU A 57 24.47 -3.18 0.65
C LEU A 57 23.56 -2.59 -0.42
N ILE A 58 22.84 -1.49 -0.10
CA ILE A 58 21.98 -0.82 -1.06
C ILE A 58 22.80 -0.29 -2.24
N GLU A 59 23.94 0.35 -2.00
CA GLU A 59 24.87 0.83 -3.05
C GLU A 59 25.28 -0.33 -3.97
N ARG A 60 25.72 -1.45 -3.42
CA ARG A 60 26.04 -2.65 -4.21
C ARG A 60 24.85 -3.21 -5.00
N ALA A 61 23.65 -3.16 -4.41
CA ALA A 61 22.44 -3.68 -5.05
C ALA A 61 21.91 -2.76 -6.15
N ILE A 62 22.09 -1.44 -6.01
CA ILE A 62 21.69 -0.43 -7.01
C ILE A 62 22.72 -0.33 -8.14
N ALA A 63 23.97 -0.70 -7.90
CA ALA A 63 25.06 -0.52 -8.87
C ALA A 63 24.68 -1.05 -10.26
N GLY A 64 24.77 -0.15 -11.26
CA GLY A 64 24.40 -0.42 -12.64
C GLY A 64 22.91 -0.60 -12.91
N CYS A 65 22.03 -0.29 -11.97
CA CYS A 65 20.59 -0.24 -12.20
C CYS A 65 20.19 1.09 -12.86
N ASN A 66 19.27 1.00 -13.81
CA ASN A 66 18.73 2.18 -14.49
C ASN A 66 17.59 2.83 -13.72
N GLN A 67 16.79 2.01 -13.02
CA GLN A 67 15.55 2.42 -12.39
C GLN A 67 15.44 1.84 -10.98
N VAL A 68 14.72 2.56 -10.11
CA VAL A 68 14.45 2.14 -8.74
C VAL A 68 12.94 2.21 -8.46
N TYR A 69 12.37 1.11 -7.94
CA TYR A 69 11.05 1.10 -7.31
C TYR A 69 11.22 0.90 -5.81
N HIS A 70 10.92 1.93 -5.05
CA HIS A 70 10.99 1.86 -3.60
C HIS A 70 9.61 1.61 -2.99
N THR A 71 9.29 0.32 -2.76
CA THR A 71 7.99 -0.10 -2.19
C THR A 71 8.08 -0.62 -0.76
N ALA A 72 9.30 -0.67 -0.19
CA ALA A 72 9.49 -1.12 1.19
C ALA A 72 8.87 -0.11 2.18
N ALA A 73 8.11 -0.62 3.13
CA ALA A 73 7.64 0.13 4.28
C ALA A 73 7.27 -0.80 5.43
N ASP A 74 7.39 -0.33 6.66
CA ASP A 74 6.73 -0.94 7.82
C ASP A 74 5.31 -0.36 7.91
N VAL A 75 4.30 -1.23 7.73
CA VAL A 75 2.88 -0.86 7.67
C VAL A 75 2.15 -1.49 8.84
N LYS A 76 1.96 -0.73 9.91
CA LYS A 76 1.25 -1.19 11.10
C LYS A 76 0.25 -0.11 11.55
N PHE A 77 -0.95 -0.52 11.94
CA PHE A 77 -1.97 0.41 12.47
C PHE A 77 -1.73 0.79 13.93
N TRP A 78 -0.91 0.02 14.63
CA TRP A 78 -0.48 0.28 15.99
C TRP A 78 0.90 -0.30 16.23
N VAL A 79 1.74 0.46 16.91
CA VAL A 79 3.07 0.08 17.35
C VAL A 79 3.30 0.62 18.77
N LYS A 80 4.03 -0.14 19.59
CA LYS A 80 4.40 0.30 20.94
C LYS A 80 5.49 1.38 20.89
N HIS A 81 6.47 1.13 20.05
CA HIS A 81 7.62 1.99 19.84
C HIS A 81 7.68 2.34 18.35
N PRO A 82 7.27 3.54 17.96
CA PRO A 82 7.19 3.93 16.55
C PRO A 82 8.57 4.16 15.90
N ASP A 83 9.64 4.27 16.70
CA ASP A 83 10.99 4.59 16.22
C ASP A 83 11.49 3.63 15.13
N GLU A 84 11.23 2.31 15.28
CA GLU A 84 11.58 1.32 14.25
C GLU A 84 10.83 1.56 12.93
N MET A 85 9.57 1.99 13.01
CA MET A 85 8.77 2.32 11.83
C MET A 85 9.31 3.57 11.15
N PHE A 86 9.63 4.62 11.92
CA PHE A 86 10.22 5.84 11.39
C PHE A 86 11.60 5.55 10.79
N SER A 87 12.44 4.79 11.47
CA SER A 87 13.74 4.41 10.95
C SER A 87 13.60 3.62 9.64
N THR A 88 12.73 2.62 9.56
CA THR A 88 12.51 1.87 8.31
C THR A 88 11.95 2.76 7.20
N ASN A 89 10.92 3.57 7.49
CA ASN A 89 10.20 4.31 6.47
C ASN A 89 10.89 5.62 6.06
N VAL A 90 11.64 6.26 6.95
CA VAL A 90 12.30 7.55 6.70
C VAL A 90 13.79 7.36 6.45
N ASP A 91 14.55 6.79 7.41
CA ASP A 91 16.00 6.63 7.24
C ASP A 91 16.31 5.62 6.14
N GLY A 92 15.53 4.52 6.07
CA GLY A 92 15.63 3.55 4.98
C GLY A 92 15.35 4.17 3.61
N THR A 93 14.37 5.11 3.50
CA THR A 93 14.12 5.87 2.27
C THR A 93 15.29 6.80 1.95
N SER A 94 15.86 7.49 2.95
CA SER A 94 17.05 8.33 2.75
C SER A 94 18.21 7.52 2.15
N ASN A 95 18.49 6.34 2.69
CA ASN A 95 19.54 5.45 2.20
C ASN A 95 19.34 5.08 0.71
N VAL A 96 18.10 4.77 0.32
CA VAL A 96 17.76 4.43 -1.08
C VAL A 96 17.92 5.65 -1.99
N LEU A 97 17.47 6.83 -1.56
CA LEU A 97 17.58 8.07 -2.34
C LEU A 97 19.04 8.50 -2.53
N GLU A 98 19.84 8.41 -1.48
CA GLU A 98 21.27 8.72 -1.54
C GLU A 98 22.01 7.78 -2.48
N ALA A 99 21.81 6.46 -2.33
CA ALA A 99 22.43 5.48 -3.20
C ALA A 99 21.97 5.64 -4.67
N ALA A 100 20.68 5.92 -4.90
CA ALA A 100 20.17 6.15 -6.25
C ALA A 100 20.78 7.38 -6.92
N ARG A 101 20.99 8.46 -6.15
CA ARG A 101 21.68 9.66 -6.64
C ARG A 101 23.15 9.37 -6.95
N ASP A 102 23.86 8.73 -6.02
CA ASP A 102 25.30 8.50 -6.10
C ASP A 102 25.66 7.53 -7.24
N GLU A 103 24.79 6.56 -7.51
CA GLU A 103 24.91 5.60 -8.63
C GLU A 103 24.34 6.12 -9.98
N GLY A 104 23.84 7.35 -10.02
CA GLY A 104 23.31 7.96 -11.24
C GLY A 104 22.07 7.27 -11.80
N VAL A 105 21.19 6.75 -10.94
CA VAL A 105 19.91 6.15 -11.34
C VAL A 105 19.08 7.16 -12.14
N SER A 106 18.60 6.73 -13.31
CA SER A 106 17.87 7.62 -14.20
C SER A 106 16.49 8.01 -13.67
N ARG A 107 15.79 7.12 -12.97
CA ARG A 107 14.44 7.39 -12.43
C ARG A 107 14.15 6.57 -11.18
N LEU A 108 13.43 7.17 -10.21
CA LEU A 108 13.00 6.53 -8.98
C LEU A 108 11.49 6.77 -8.76
N VAL A 109 10.74 5.69 -8.57
CA VAL A 109 9.33 5.72 -8.14
C VAL A 109 9.24 5.29 -6.69
N PHE A 110 8.78 6.20 -5.84
CA PHE A 110 8.50 5.93 -4.43
C PHE A 110 7.03 5.64 -4.20
N THR A 111 6.74 4.53 -3.56
CA THR A 111 5.37 4.17 -3.17
C THR A 111 5.03 4.77 -1.82
N SER A 112 4.13 5.73 -1.82
CA SER A 112 3.51 6.29 -0.62
C SER A 112 2.13 5.66 -0.35
N THR A 113 1.20 6.44 0.15
CA THR A 113 -0.18 6.04 0.42
C THR A 113 -1.11 7.25 0.39
N CYS A 114 -2.34 7.07 -0.09
CA CYS A 114 -3.39 8.10 0.05
C CYS A 114 -3.68 8.47 1.51
N GLY A 115 -3.26 7.64 2.47
CA GLY A 115 -3.32 7.96 3.89
C GLY A 115 -2.58 9.25 4.27
N VAL A 116 -1.56 9.64 3.51
CA VAL A 116 -0.83 10.93 3.69
C VAL A 116 -1.72 12.13 3.35
N ILE A 117 -2.55 12.02 2.32
CA ILE A 117 -3.49 13.07 1.92
C ILE A 117 -4.58 13.25 2.98
N GLY A 118 -5.12 12.14 3.49
CA GLY A 118 -6.06 12.15 4.61
C GLY A 118 -7.53 12.00 4.21
N PRO A 119 -8.46 12.29 5.13
CA PRO A 119 -9.89 12.18 4.87
C PRO A 119 -10.39 13.32 3.97
N CYS A 120 -11.47 13.04 3.23
CA CYS A 120 -12.23 14.06 2.49
C CYS A 120 -13.50 14.47 3.27
N ILE A 121 -14.05 15.65 2.95
CA ILE A 121 -15.33 16.11 3.52
C ILE A 121 -16.46 15.82 2.53
N GLN A 122 -16.40 16.38 1.34
CA GLN A 122 -17.45 16.28 0.33
C GLN A 122 -16.94 15.65 -0.96
N GLU A 123 -15.90 16.24 -1.56
CA GLU A 123 -15.33 15.82 -2.83
C GLU A 123 -14.12 14.90 -2.66
N PRO A 124 -13.81 14.03 -3.63
CA PRO A 124 -12.58 13.25 -3.63
C PRO A 124 -11.34 14.16 -3.61
N MET A 125 -10.39 13.83 -2.70
CA MET A 125 -9.13 14.57 -2.57
C MET A 125 -8.19 14.31 -3.75
N THR A 126 -7.45 15.32 -4.12
CA THR A 126 -6.39 15.31 -5.14
C THR A 126 -5.00 15.36 -4.50
N GLU A 127 -3.95 15.29 -5.31
CA GLU A 127 -2.54 15.40 -4.86
C GLU A 127 -2.21 16.76 -4.27
N ASN A 128 -2.93 17.79 -4.66
CA ASN A 128 -2.70 19.20 -4.29
C ASN A 128 -3.53 19.67 -3.10
N ASP A 129 -4.50 18.87 -2.66
CA ASP A 129 -5.33 19.26 -1.55
C ASP A 129 -4.58 19.19 -0.23
N PRO A 130 -4.71 20.22 0.62
CA PRO A 130 -4.10 20.20 1.94
C PRO A 130 -4.78 19.15 2.82
N ARG A 131 -3.98 18.46 3.64
CA ARG A 131 -4.53 17.58 4.65
C ARG A 131 -5.35 18.37 5.67
N ILE A 132 -6.61 18.03 5.85
CA ILE A 132 -7.57 18.75 6.72
C ILE A 132 -7.63 18.21 8.16
N ALA A 133 -6.92 17.12 8.46
CA ALA A 133 -6.90 16.49 9.79
C ALA A 133 -5.50 16.03 10.17
N GLY A 134 -5.23 15.88 11.46
CA GLY A 134 -3.99 15.28 11.95
C GLY A 134 -3.79 13.83 11.46
N PHE A 135 -2.60 13.31 11.57
CA PHE A 135 -2.30 11.93 11.25
C PHE A 135 -2.95 10.98 12.27
N SER A 136 -3.72 10.03 11.78
CA SER A 136 -4.44 9.07 12.63
C SER A 136 -3.55 7.94 13.15
N ILE A 137 -2.47 7.65 12.44
CA ILE A 137 -1.50 6.58 12.76
C ILE A 137 -0.08 7.02 12.38
N ASP A 138 0.92 6.51 13.11
CA ASP A 138 2.34 6.84 12.89
C ASP A 138 2.82 6.46 11.48
N TYR A 139 2.25 5.42 10.90
CA TYR A 139 2.52 5.03 9.51
C TYR A 139 2.25 6.17 8.52
N GLU A 140 1.13 6.87 8.62
CA GLU A 140 0.82 8.00 7.73
C GLU A 140 1.85 9.13 7.86
N LEU A 141 2.23 9.46 9.10
CA LEU A 141 3.23 10.48 9.37
C LEU A 141 4.61 10.07 8.83
N SER A 142 5.04 8.81 9.07
CA SER A 142 6.32 8.33 8.56
C SER A 142 6.39 8.34 7.03
N LYS A 143 5.28 8.00 6.35
CA LYS A 143 5.20 8.08 4.88
C LYS A 143 5.21 9.53 4.38
N LYS A 144 4.59 10.47 5.11
CA LYS A 144 4.68 11.91 4.77
C LYS A 144 6.12 12.40 4.86
N MET A 145 6.83 12.07 5.94
CA MET A 145 8.24 12.45 6.10
C MET A 145 9.12 11.85 4.97
N ALA A 146 8.86 10.61 4.60
CA ALA A 146 9.55 9.97 3.48
C ALA A 146 9.21 10.63 2.12
N GLU A 147 7.96 11.04 1.88
CA GLU A 147 7.59 11.84 0.70
C GLU A 147 8.38 13.14 0.64
N ASP A 148 8.52 13.84 1.77
CA ASP A 148 9.25 15.10 1.83
C ASP A 148 10.72 14.93 1.46
N LEU A 149 11.34 13.81 1.86
CA LEU A 149 12.69 13.45 1.40
C LEU A 149 12.73 13.23 -0.11
N VAL A 150 11.78 12.48 -0.68
CA VAL A 150 11.70 12.24 -2.12
C VAL A 150 11.60 13.56 -2.89
N MET A 151 10.74 14.48 -2.43
CA MET A 151 10.59 15.81 -3.04
C MET A 151 11.87 16.64 -2.94
N LEU A 152 12.55 16.58 -1.79
CA LEU A 152 13.86 17.26 -1.61
C LEU A 152 14.91 16.72 -2.57
N TYR A 153 14.99 15.40 -2.78
CA TYR A 153 15.95 14.82 -3.71
C TYR A 153 15.58 15.10 -5.18
N ALA A 154 14.29 15.20 -5.49
CA ALA A 154 13.84 15.65 -6.80
C ALA A 154 14.29 17.09 -7.10
N GLN A 155 14.19 18.00 -6.12
CA GLN A 155 14.70 19.37 -6.24
C GLN A 155 16.24 19.43 -6.41
N LYS A 156 16.96 18.43 -5.87
CA LYS A 156 18.42 18.27 -6.04
C LYS A 156 18.82 17.56 -7.35
N GLY A 157 17.87 17.31 -8.26
CA GLY A 157 18.14 16.78 -9.60
C GLY A 157 17.93 15.27 -9.77
N LEU A 158 17.59 14.50 -8.72
CA LEU A 158 17.20 13.11 -8.91
C LEU A 158 15.81 13.06 -9.57
N HIS A 159 15.67 12.34 -10.68
CA HIS A 159 14.33 12.13 -11.26
C HIS A 159 13.52 11.19 -10.38
N ALA A 160 13.08 11.68 -9.22
CA ALA A 160 12.26 10.97 -8.27
C ALA A 160 10.82 11.51 -8.25
N LEU A 161 9.85 10.62 -8.07
CA LEU A 161 8.43 10.94 -8.01
C LEU A 161 7.70 10.02 -7.04
N VAL A 162 6.50 10.42 -6.63
CA VAL A 162 5.69 9.72 -5.64
C VAL A 162 4.44 9.15 -6.28
N VAL A 163 4.10 7.90 -5.98
CA VAL A 163 2.81 7.30 -6.29
C VAL A 163 2.08 6.92 -5.00
N SER A 164 0.81 7.25 -4.90
CA SER A 164 0.02 7.11 -3.69
C SER A 164 -1.20 6.21 -3.93
N PRO A 165 -1.08 4.89 -3.72
CA PRO A 165 -2.24 4.01 -3.77
C PRO A 165 -3.08 4.11 -2.49
N PRO A 166 -4.42 3.89 -2.58
CA PRO A 166 -5.32 3.75 -1.43
C PRO A 166 -5.31 2.30 -0.89
N LYS A 167 -6.50 1.75 -0.54
CA LYS A 167 -6.64 0.34 -0.14
C LYS A 167 -6.54 -0.56 -1.37
N ILE A 168 -5.47 -1.36 -1.45
CA ILE A 168 -5.24 -2.28 -2.56
C ILE A 168 -5.90 -3.63 -2.26
N TYR A 169 -6.59 -4.18 -3.27
CA TYR A 169 -7.14 -5.54 -3.25
C TYR A 169 -6.94 -6.22 -4.61
N GLY A 170 -7.14 -7.54 -4.69
CA GLY A 170 -7.00 -8.28 -5.94
C GLY A 170 -6.24 -9.60 -5.76
N PRO A 171 -6.01 -10.36 -6.85
CA PRO A 171 -5.18 -11.56 -6.83
C PRO A 171 -3.76 -11.29 -6.34
N GLY A 172 -3.12 -12.27 -5.73
CA GLY A 172 -1.70 -12.19 -5.35
C GLY A 172 -1.39 -12.60 -3.92
N LYS A 173 -0.13 -12.89 -3.67
CA LYS A 173 0.36 -13.32 -2.35
C LYS A 173 0.39 -12.14 -1.38
N VAL A 174 -0.33 -12.26 -0.28
CA VAL A 174 -0.45 -11.23 0.73
C VAL A 174 0.24 -11.66 2.02
N SER A 175 1.27 -10.91 2.43
CA SER A 175 2.02 -11.18 3.65
C SER A 175 1.39 -10.57 4.92
N GLN A 176 0.49 -9.60 4.76
CA GLN A 176 -0.14 -8.89 5.88
C GLN A 176 -1.52 -9.48 6.21
N LYS A 177 -1.77 -9.70 7.51
CA LYS A 177 -3.05 -10.26 8.00
C LYS A 177 -4.21 -9.25 7.97
N HIS A 178 -3.92 -7.95 7.85
CA HIS A 178 -4.91 -6.87 7.98
C HIS A 178 -4.91 -5.98 6.72
N ASN A 179 -5.35 -6.54 5.61
CA ASN A 179 -5.50 -5.85 4.33
C ASN A 179 -6.91 -6.09 3.75
N ALA A 180 -7.23 -5.45 2.64
CA ALA A 180 -8.55 -5.58 2.02
C ALA A 180 -8.86 -7.05 1.63
N ASN A 181 -7.87 -7.81 1.14
CA ASN A 181 -8.07 -9.22 0.80
C ASN A 181 -8.40 -10.08 2.03
N ALA A 182 -7.78 -9.83 3.18
CA ALA A 182 -8.10 -10.55 4.41
C ALA A 182 -9.54 -10.28 4.87
N VAL A 183 -10.01 -9.03 4.69
CA VAL A 183 -11.40 -8.66 5.02
C VAL A 183 -12.38 -9.32 4.05
N ILE A 184 -12.09 -9.32 2.74
CA ILE A 184 -12.90 -10.02 1.73
C ILE A 184 -12.95 -11.52 2.02
N ASN A 185 -11.79 -12.17 2.23
CA ASN A 185 -11.70 -13.60 2.53
C ASN A 185 -12.41 -13.96 3.84
N GLY A 186 -12.30 -13.11 4.86
CA GLY A 186 -13.03 -13.25 6.11
C GLY A 186 -14.54 -13.30 5.89
N PHE A 187 -15.09 -12.40 5.08
CA PHE A 187 -16.50 -12.38 4.73
C PHE A 187 -16.92 -13.61 3.92
N LEU A 188 -16.11 -14.01 2.94
CA LEU A 188 -16.39 -15.20 2.14
C LEU A 188 -16.48 -16.49 3.00
N LYS A 189 -15.61 -16.60 4.03
CA LYS A 189 -15.55 -17.77 4.92
C LYS A 189 -16.57 -17.72 6.05
N SER A 190 -16.66 -16.61 6.78
CA SER A 190 -17.54 -16.46 7.95
C SER A 190 -18.98 -16.08 7.61
N ARG A 191 -19.21 -15.55 6.41
CA ARG A 191 -20.48 -14.93 5.99
C ARG A 191 -20.90 -13.74 6.88
N ILE A 192 -19.98 -13.14 7.59
CA ILE A 192 -20.22 -11.97 8.44
C ILE A 192 -19.19 -10.90 8.13
N ALA A 193 -19.66 -9.69 7.82
CA ALA A 193 -18.84 -8.50 7.74
C ALA A 193 -19.25 -7.50 8.83
N PHE A 194 -18.27 -6.88 9.46
CA PHE A 194 -18.47 -5.75 10.36
C PHE A 194 -18.01 -4.47 9.66
N ILE A 195 -18.91 -3.49 9.55
CA ILE A 195 -18.63 -2.20 8.90
C ILE A 195 -18.99 -1.04 9.84
N PRO A 196 -18.41 0.17 9.65
CA PRO A 196 -18.79 1.33 10.45
C PRO A 196 -20.22 1.78 10.15
N ALA A 197 -20.98 2.12 11.21
CA ALA A 197 -22.33 2.67 11.11
C ALA A 197 -22.29 4.22 10.96
N PRO A 198 -23.12 4.83 10.09
CA PRO A 198 -23.94 4.15 9.08
C PRO A 198 -23.02 3.63 7.96
N GLY A 199 -23.35 2.53 7.32
CA GLY A 199 -22.54 1.86 6.29
C GLY A 199 -22.17 2.73 5.07
N SER A 200 -22.60 3.99 5.04
CA SER A 200 -22.39 4.99 3.98
C SER A 200 -21.01 5.63 3.97
N TYR A 201 -20.15 5.39 4.99
CA TYR A 201 -18.77 5.87 4.91
C TYR A 201 -18.07 5.30 3.68
N ARG A 202 -17.46 6.19 2.88
CA ARG A 202 -16.84 5.86 1.60
C ARG A 202 -15.33 5.76 1.74
N THR A 203 -14.76 4.83 1.00
CA THR A 203 -13.29 4.68 0.89
C THR A 203 -12.91 4.29 -0.53
N CYS A 204 -11.71 4.62 -0.93
CA CYS A 204 -11.17 4.26 -2.22
C CYS A 204 -10.56 2.85 -2.15
N PHE A 205 -10.98 1.97 -3.06
CA PHE A 205 -10.39 0.65 -3.27
C PHE A 205 -9.74 0.60 -4.65
N ALA A 206 -8.47 0.21 -4.74
CA ALA A 206 -7.73 0.09 -5.97
C ALA A 206 -7.39 -1.37 -6.28
N PHE A 207 -7.57 -1.79 -7.51
CA PHE A 207 -7.22 -3.13 -7.97
C PHE A 207 -5.70 -3.26 -8.12
N ILE A 208 -5.12 -4.38 -7.68
CA ILE A 208 -3.66 -4.57 -7.64
C ILE A 208 -3.01 -4.40 -9.01
N ASP A 209 -3.65 -4.93 -10.07
CA ASP A 209 -3.07 -4.87 -11.41
C ASP A 209 -3.05 -3.44 -11.96
N ASP A 210 -4.08 -2.63 -11.64
CA ASP A 210 -4.11 -1.21 -11.98
C ASP A 210 -2.97 -0.47 -11.26
N VAL A 211 -2.80 -0.74 -9.96
CA VAL A 211 -1.74 -0.11 -9.16
C VAL A 211 -0.36 -0.50 -9.68
N VAL A 212 -0.12 -1.78 -10.02
CA VAL A 212 1.13 -2.23 -10.63
C VAL A 212 1.34 -1.55 -11.98
N ASN A 213 0.34 -1.50 -12.85
CA ASN A 213 0.42 -0.80 -14.13
C ASN A 213 0.68 0.70 -13.95
N GLY A 214 0.03 1.32 -12.94
CA GLY A 214 0.25 2.71 -12.57
C GLY A 214 1.71 2.99 -12.17
N HIS A 215 2.37 2.07 -11.46
CA HIS A 215 3.80 2.19 -11.15
C HIS A 215 4.67 2.12 -12.41
N LEU A 216 4.35 1.23 -13.36
CA LEU A 216 5.07 1.14 -14.63
C LEU A 216 4.90 2.42 -15.44
N LEU A 217 3.68 2.93 -15.57
CA LEU A 217 3.37 4.18 -16.25
C LEU A 217 4.04 5.39 -15.59
N ALA A 218 4.05 5.44 -14.25
CA ALA A 218 4.74 6.48 -13.51
C ALA A 218 6.26 6.44 -13.72
N MET A 219 6.85 5.26 -13.82
CA MET A 219 8.26 5.09 -14.18
C MET A 219 8.54 5.56 -15.60
N GLU A 220 7.64 5.33 -16.55
CA GLU A 220 7.82 5.69 -17.95
C GLU A 220 7.57 7.19 -18.20
N LYS A 221 6.46 7.73 -17.69
CA LYS A 221 5.92 9.05 -18.07
C LYS A 221 5.92 10.07 -16.94
N GLY A 222 6.02 9.65 -15.68
CA GLY A 222 5.90 10.53 -14.52
C GLY A 222 6.97 11.62 -14.52
N ARG A 223 6.61 12.82 -14.07
CA ARG A 223 7.52 13.96 -13.97
C ARG A 223 8.25 13.95 -12.64
N ALA A 224 9.52 14.35 -12.63
CA ALA A 224 10.27 14.52 -11.39
C ALA A 224 9.61 15.53 -10.45
N GLY A 225 9.58 15.22 -9.16
CA GLY A 225 8.97 16.07 -8.15
C GLY A 225 7.44 16.05 -8.14
N GLU A 226 6.79 15.19 -8.93
CA GLU A 226 5.34 15.10 -8.97
C GLU A 226 4.82 13.95 -8.10
N LYS A 227 3.55 14.09 -7.71
CA LYS A 227 2.79 13.05 -7.02
C LYS A 227 1.64 12.60 -7.90
N TYR A 228 1.31 11.30 -7.85
CA TYR A 228 0.21 10.70 -8.59
C TYR A 228 -0.59 9.76 -7.69
N ILE A 229 -1.88 9.98 -7.58
CA ILE A 229 -2.80 9.07 -6.91
C ILE A 229 -3.12 7.91 -7.86
N LEU A 230 -2.72 6.70 -7.49
CA LEU A 230 -3.09 5.48 -8.18
C LEU A 230 -4.34 4.88 -7.51
N GLY A 231 -5.43 5.63 -7.57
CA GLY A 231 -6.70 5.28 -6.95
C GLY A 231 -7.50 4.26 -7.75
N GLY A 232 -8.67 3.94 -7.25
CA GLY A 232 -9.62 3.07 -7.89
C GLY A 232 -11.04 3.62 -7.72
N VAL A 233 -11.97 2.81 -7.22
CA VAL A 233 -13.35 3.20 -7.06
C VAL A 233 -13.61 3.73 -5.65
N ASN A 234 -14.19 4.93 -5.56
CA ASN A 234 -14.71 5.49 -4.32
C ASN A 234 -16.09 4.89 -4.05
N ILE A 235 -16.20 4.00 -3.08
CA ILE A 235 -17.42 3.23 -2.79
C ILE A 235 -17.65 3.16 -1.27
N SER A 236 -18.89 3.08 -0.84
CA SER A 236 -19.19 2.89 0.59
C SER A 236 -18.88 1.45 1.03
N TYR A 237 -18.65 1.29 2.34
CA TYR A 237 -18.45 -0.07 2.88
C TYR A 237 -19.66 -0.96 2.63
N GLN A 238 -20.88 -0.42 2.75
CA GLN A 238 -22.11 -1.18 2.50
C GLN A 238 -22.17 -1.67 1.04
N GLU A 239 -22.01 -0.77 0.06
CA GLU A 239 -22.04 -1.10 -1.37
C GLU A 239 -20.96 -2.12 -1.73
N PHE A 240 -19.74 -1.97 -1.17
CA PHE A 240 -18.63 -2.88 -1.45
C PHE A 240 -18.94 -4.30 -1.00
N PHE A 241 -19.45 -4.49 0.22
CA PHE A 241 -19.83 -5.81 0.71
C PHE A 241 -21.10 -6.37 0.05
N ASP A 242 -22.04 -5.52 -0.35
CA ASP A 242 -23.20 -5.94 -1.15
C ASP A 242 -22.77 -6.49 -2.51
N LEU A 243 -21.79 -5.87 -3.17
CA LEU A 243 -21.20 -6.39 -4.41
C LEU A 243 -20.51 -7.75 -4.19
N ILE A 244 -19.71 -7.88 -3.12
CA ILE A 244 -19.07 -9.17 -2.80
C ILE A 244 -20.14 -10.26 -2.58
N ARG A 245 -21.19 -9.97 -1.84
CA ARG A 245 -22.32 -10.87 -1.58
C ARG A 245 -23.01 -11.29 -2.89
N LYS A 246 -23.30 -10.33 -3.77
CA LYS A 246 -23.90 -10.55 -5.08
C LYS A 246 -23.03 -11.46 -5.96
N ILE A 247 -21.73 -11.14 -6.05
CA ILE A 247 -20.79 -11.85 -6.94
C ILE A 247 -20.48 -13.26 -6.42
N SER A 248 -20.31 -13.44 -5.12
CA SER A 248 -19.98 -14.73 -4.53
C SER A 248 -21.16 -15.68 -4.44
N GLY A 249 -22.40 -15.18 -4.55
CA GLY A 249 -23.61 -15.96 -4.28
C GLY A 249 -23.77 -16.38 -2.82
N ASN A 250 -22.86 -15.98 -1.94
CA ASN A 250 -22.89 -16.29 -0.52
C ASN A 250 -23.86 -15.36 0.21
N GLY A 251 -25.01 -15.86 0.64
CA GLY A 251 -25.86 -15.11 1.57
C GLY A 251 -25.07 -14.81 2.85
N GLY A 252 -24.78 -13.54 3.13
CA GLY A 252 -24.02 -13.14 4.32
C GLY A 252 -24.64 -11.93 5.00
N TYR A 253 -24.29 -11.73 6.27
CA TYR A 253 -24.78 -10.61 7.09
C TYR A 253 -23.76 -9.49 7.13
N ILE A 254 -24.21 -8.26 6.89
CA ILE A 254 -23.41 -7.05 7.03
C ILE A 254 -23.90 -6.35 8.30
N ILE A 255 -23.05 -6.32 9.32
CA ILE A 255 -23.37 -5.78 10.64
C ILE A 255 -22.72 -4.41 10.77
N GLN A 256 -23.52 -3.38 10.95
CA GLN A 256 -23.07 -2.02 11.15
C GLN A 256 -22.76 -1.77 12.62
N LEU A 257 -21.52 -1.41 12.93
CA LEU A 257 -21.06 -1.16 14.29
C LEU A 257 -21.01 0.34 14.59
N PRO A 258 -21.71 0.82 15.62
CA PRO A 258 -21.60 2.21 16.09
C PRO A 258 -20.17 2.54 16.54
N LYS A 259 -19.73 3.78 16.28
CA LYS A 259 -18.38 4.27 16.60
C LYS A 259 -17.98 4.02 18.06
N ASN A 260 -18.91 4.26 18.99
CA ASN A 260 -18.65 4.09 20.43
C ASN A 260 -18.40 2.61 20.79
N CYS A 261 -19.09 1.66 20.16
CA CYS A 261 -18.83 0.24 20.36
C CYS A 261 -17.43 -0.16 19.92
N VAL A 262 -17.01 0.34 18.75
CA VAL A 262 -15.65 0.07 18.22
C VAL A 262 -14.58 0.75 19.08
N LYS A 263 -14.81 1.98 19.58
CA LYS A 263 -13.92 2.66 20.53
C LYS A 263 -13.83 1.90 21.86
N GLY A 264 -14.95 1.44 22.41
CA GLY A 264 -14.97 0.62 23.62
C GLY A 264 -14.15 -0.67 23.46
N TRP A 265 -14.31 -1.34 22.31
CA TRP A 265 -13.53 -2.54 22.00
C TRP A 265 -12.02 -2.24 21.85
N ALA A 266 -11.65 -1.12 21.24
CA ALA A 266 -10.25 -0.69 21.15
C ALA A 266 -9.63 -0.45 22.55
N VAL A 267 -10.39 0.15 23.49
CA VAL A 267 -9.94 0.33 24.87
C VAL A 267 -9.73 -1.02 25.56
N LEU A 268 -10.66 -1.98 25.41
CA LEU A 268 -10.52 -3.33 25.95
C LEU A 268 -9.28 -4.05 25.37
N GLN A 269 -8.98 -3.88 24.11
CA GLN A 269 -7.75 -4.43 23.51
C GLN A 269 -6.50 -3.81 24.12
N MET A 270 -6.50 -2.50 24.39
CA MET A 270 -5.37 -1.83 25.05
C MET A 270 -5.17 -2.31 26.48
N LEU A 271 -6.26 -2.52 27.24
CA LEU A 271 -6.20 -3.11 28.57
C LEU A 271 -5.68 -4.55 28.52
N ASN A 272 -6.15 -5.36 27.58
CA ASN A 272 -5.65 -6.70 27.38
C ASN A 272 -4.16 -6.72 27.01
N TYR A 273 -3.71 -5.76 26.19
CA TYR A 273 -2.30 -5.59 25.88
C TYR A 273 -1.44 -5.34 27.13
N SER A 274 -1.89 -4.47 28.04
CA SER A 274 -1.15 -4.16 29.29
C SER A 274 -0.97 -5.37 30.19
N VAL A 275 -1.87 -6.37 30.09
CA VAL A 275 -1.82 -7.61 30.89
C VAL A 275 -1.11 -8.75 30.15
N THR A 276 -1.39 -8.92 28.85
CA THR A 276 -0.96 -10.11 28.10
C THR A 276 0.22 -9.86 27.14
N GLY A 277 0.54 -8.59 26.84
CA GLY A 277 1.52 -8.20 25.82
C GLY A 277 1.05 -8.45 24.36
N LYS A 278 -0.19 -8.93 24.14
CA LYS A 278 -0.72 -9.16 22.79
C LYS A 278 -1.10 -7.84 22.14
N ALA A 279 -0.42 -7.48 21.04
CA ALA A 279 -0.65 -6.24 20.30
C ALA A 279 -2.12 -6.07 19.91
N PRO A 280 -2.72 -4.88 20.14
CA PRO A 280 -4.08 -4.59 19.68
C PRO A 280 -4.11 -4.49 18.16
N LEU A 281 -5.28 -4.72 17.57
CA LEU A 281 -5.48 -4.59 16.13
C LEU A 281 -5.31 -3.15 15.66
N PHE A 282 -5.77 -2.19 16.48
CA PHE A 282 -5.67 -0.75 16.23
C PHE A 282 -5.86 0.05 17.52
N SER A 283 -5.35 1.27 17.52
CA SER A 283 -5.54 2.24 18.62
C SER A 283 -6.89 2.96 18.52
N GLY A 284 -7.30 3.61 19.60
CA GLY A 284 -8.50 4.45 19.60
C GLY A 284 -8.47 5.57 18.54
N LYS A 285 -7.28 6.13 18.23
CA LYS A 285 -7.08 7.11 17.16
C LYS A 285 -7.32 6.50 15.77
N ALA A 286 -6.89 5.26 15.54
CA ALA A 286 -7.11 4.56 14.28
C ALA A 286 -8.60 4.24 14.03
N VAL A 287 -9.44 4.17 15.08
CA VAL A 287 -10.90 4.00 14.91
C VAL A 287 -11.50 5.15 14.11
N ASP A 288 -11.09 6.39 14.38
CA ASP A 288 -11.64 7.58 13.70
C ASP A 288 -11.45 7.51 12.17
N ARG A 289 -10.38 6.85 11.70
CA ARG A 289 -10.12 6.60 10.28
C ARG A 289 -11.23 5.76 9.62
N PHE A 290 -11.79 4.77 10.31
CA PHE A 290 -12.86 3.93 9.77
C PHE A 290 -14.21 4.66 9.72
N PHE A 291 -14.37 5.71 10.52
CA PHE A 291 -15.55 6.56 10.59
C PHE A 291 -15.34 7.91 9.91
N SER A 292 -14.57 7.91 8.83
CA SER A 292 -14.31 9.08 7.97
C SER A 292 -14.28 8.66 6.51
N ASN A 293 -14.63 9.57 5.62
CA ASN A 293 -14.52 9.31 4.19
C ASN A 293 -13.07 9.47 3.72
N TYR A 294 -12.63 8.51 2.90
CA TYR A 294 -11.31 8.50 2.27
C TYR A 294 -11.48 8.29 0.76
N CYS A 295 -11.95 9.32 0.08
CA CYS A 295 -12.17 9.33 -1.36
C CYS A 295 -11.06 10.11 -2.05
N PHE A 296 -10.58 9.59 -3.19
CA PHE A 296 -9.46 10.18 -3.93
C PHE A 296 -9.76 10.24 -5.41
N SER A 297 -9.25 11.28 -6.09
CA SER A 297 -9.30 11.41 -7.54
C SER A 297 -7.99 10.89 -8.15
N SER A 298 -8.12 10.10 -9.21
CA SER A 298 -6.97 9.65 -10.02
C SER A 298 -6.87 10.42 -11.34
N GLU A 299 -7.60 11.51 -11.48
CA GLU A 299 -7.72 12.25 -12.76
C GLU A 299 -6.35 12.66 -13.30
N LYS A 300 -5.45 13.15 -12.45
CA LYS A 300 -4.09 13.50 -12.85
C LYS A 300 -3.32 12.29 -13.40
N ALA A 301 -3.37 11.14 -12.72
CA ALA A 301 -2.73 9.93 -13.21
C ALA A 301 -3.36 9.43 -14.53
N ILE A 302 -4.68 9.57 -14.71
CA ILE A 302 -5.38 9.22 -15.95
C ILE A 302 -4.91 10.13 -17.08
N MET A 303 -4.90 11.43 -16.88
CA MET A 303 -4.55 12.40 -17.93
C MET A 303 -3.07 12.39 -18.30
N GLU A 304 -2.18 12.35 -17.30
CA GLU A 304 -0.74 12.50 -17.54
C GLU A 304 -0.02 11.18 -17.80
N LEU A 305 -0.46 10.06 -17.17
CA LEU A 305 0.19 8.77 -17.31
C LEU A 305 -0.58 7.81 -18.24
N GLY A 306 -1.87 8.03 -18.46
CA GLY A 306 -2.75 7.07 -19.12
C GLY A 306 -3.20 5.94 -18.18
N TYR A 307 -3.23 6.22 -16.86
CA TYR A 307 -3.69 5.28 -15.85
C TYR A 307 -5.14 4.84 -16.12
N GLN A 308 -5.44 3.58 -15.89
CA GLN A 308 -6.77 3.02 -16.09
C GLN A 308 -7.27 2.38 -14.80
N VAL A 309 -8.58 2.49 -14.56
CA VAL A 309 -9.24 1.93 -13.38
C VAL A 309 -10.18 0.81 -13.84
N THR A 310 -9.90 -0.40 -13.40
CA THR A 310 -10.75 -1.57 -13.65
C THR A 310 -12.10 -1.41 -12.93
N PRO A 311 -13.24 -1.70 -13.59
CA PRO A 311 -14.54 -1.70 -12.95
C PRO A 311 -14.57 -2.60 -11.71
N VAL A 312 -15.15 -2.10 -10.62
CA VAL A 312 -15.11 -2.78 -9.31
C VAL A 312 -15.71 -4.20 -9.34
N GLU A 313 -16.75 -4.42 -10.14
CA GLU A 313 -17.36 -5.76 -10.26
C GLU A 313 -16.40 -6.75 -10.93
N GLU A 314 -15.67 -6.33 -11.95
CA GLU A 314 -14.68 -7.14 -12.64
C GLU A 314 -13.49 -7.48 -11.71
N ALA A 315 -12.93 -6.47 -11.07
CA ALA A 315 -11.85 -6.62 -10.10
C ALA A 315 -12.24 -7.55 -8.93
N LEU A 316 -13.48 -7.43 -8.42
CA LEU A 316 -13.99 -8.31 -7.39
C LEU A 316 -14.18 -9.75 -7.88
N ARG A 317 -14.67 -9.96 -9.11
CA ARG A 317 -14.76 -11.34 -9.69
C ARG A 317 -13.42 -12.03 -9.72
N GLN A 318 -12.39 -11.35 -10.21
CA GLN A 318 -11.03 -11.88 -10.25
C GLN A 318 -10.48 -12.15 -8.84
N THR A 319 -10.73 -11.23 -7.91
CA THR A 319 -10.29 -11.37 -6.50
C THR A 319 -10.95 -12.55 -5.81
N ILE A 320 -12.27 -12.69 -5.92
CA ILE A 320 -13.04 -13.79 -5.31
C ILE A 320 -12.65 -15.13 -5.93
N HIS A 321 -12.47 -15.18 -7.25
CA HIS A 321 -11.97 -16.38 -7.93
C HIS A 321 -10.62 -16.82 -7.36
N TYR A 322 -9.68 -15.89 -7.21
CA TYR A 322 -8.36 -16.16 -6.65
C TYR A 322 -8.41 -16.64 -5.19
N LEU A 323 -9.21 -15.99 -4.35
CA LEU A 323 -9.33 -16.32 -2.92
C LEU A 323 -10.04 -17.66 -2.66
N ASN A 324 -10.82 -18.16 -3.62
CA ASN A 324 -11.48 -19.46 -3.56
C ASN A 324 -10.59 -20.63 -4.08
N GLN A 325 -9.37 -20.37 -4.55
CA GLN A 325 -8.46 -21.42 -4.95
C GLN A 325 -7.95 -22.23 -3.73
N PRO A 326 -7.67 -23.55 -3.87
CA PRO A 326 -7.29 -24.42 -2.75
C PRO A 326 -6.06 -23.98 -1.93
N LEU A 327 -5.19 -23.14 -2.50
CA LEU A 327 -4.03 -22.56 -1.82
C LEU A 327 -4.42 -21.54 -0.73
N TYR A 328 -5.69 -21.11 -0.67
CA TYR A 328 -6.21 -20.09 0.25
C TYR A 328 -7.49 -20.57 0.99
N ALA A 329 -7.96 -21.77 0.71
CA ALA A 329 -9.13 -22.40 1.33
C ALA A 329 -8.83 -22.93 2.74
#